data_51354668584f82da44e6bae3946ee184
#
_entry.id   51354668584f82da44e6bae3946ee184
#
_cell.length_a   1.000
_cell.length_b   1.000
_cell.length_c   1.000
_cell.angle_alpha   90.00
_cell.angle_beta   90.00
_cell.angle_gamma   90.00
#
_symmetry.space_group_name_H-M   'P 1'
#
loop_
_entity.id
_entity.type
_entity.pdbx_description
1 polymer ?
#
loop_
_entity_poly.entity_id
_entity_poly.type
_entity_poly.pdbx_seq_one_letter_code
_entity_poly.pdbx_strand_id
1 'polypeptide(L)'
;MSRLPPLNALRAFEAAARHLSFKLAAAELCVTPGAVSRHIGNLEHDLGTSLFTRHNRAIELTRHGQTYLLGVRDAFERVERATSDLRSTLDENVLRLTLPPTCAMRWLVPRLAGFHTRYPDISVRISTSHEPVDFGRAEVDLAIQYGTGIDDGLAGDRLFDEVLVPVCRPALLGGIAQPRAQDLADSVLLHSFRRPHDWPRWFEAAGIPDRQIEREIVFENSSLTVQGAIDGLGVAIAQAAFVRDDLKAGRLVCPIDVPLHTDFGYYLVCPKEKTRQKKIRLFQAWIADEASAPH
;
A
#
# COMPACT_ATOMS: atom_id res chain seq x y z
N MET A 1 2.99 -23.27 -29.06
CA MET A 1 3.08 -23.31 -27.59
C MET A 1 4.55 -23.16 -27.22
N SER A 2 4.95 -22.13 -26.49
CA SER A 2 6.32 -21.98 -25.96
C SER A 2 6.56 -23.11 -24.97
N ARG A 3 7.59 -23.92 -25.22
CA ARG A 3 7.94 -25.05 -24.34
C ARG A 3 8.72 -24.49 -23.15
N LEU A 4 8.09 -24.42 -21.98
CA LEU A 4 8.78 -24.03 -20.76
C LEU A 4 9.87 -25.03 -20.41
N PRO A 5 11.03 -24.58 -19.93
CA PRO A 5 12.04 -25.48 -19.37
C PRO A 5 11.50 -26.31 -18.21
N PRO A 6 12.05 -27.49 -17.93
CA PRO A 6 11.60 -28.31 -16.79
C PRO A 6 11.67 -27.55 -15.47
N LEU A 7 10.59 -27.57 -14.67
CA LEU A 7 10.48 -26.82 -13.41
C LEU A 7 11.63 -27.13 -12.44
N ASN A 8 12.05 -28.41 -12.35
CA ASN A 8 13.17 -28.81 -11.49
C ASN A 8 14.50 -28.21 -11.94
N ALA A 9 14.68 -27.95 -13.24
CA ALA A 9 15.88 -27.30 -13.75
C ALA A 9 15.87 -25.79 -13.39
N LEU A 10 14.72 -25.15 -13.47
CA LEU A 10 14.56 -23.75 -13.02
C LEU A 10 14.78 -23.60 -11.51
N ARG A 11 14.23 -24.52 -10.69
CA ARG A 11 14.47 -24.56 -9.23
C ARG A 11 15.95 -24.75 -8.89
N ALA A 12 16.63 -25.69 -9.58
CA ALA A 12 18.06 -25.93 -9.40
C ALA A 12 18.90 -24.72 -9.77
N PHE A 13 18.53 -24.03 -10.85
CA PHE A 13 19.19 -22.80 -11.30
C PHE A 13 19.01 -21.66 -10.27
N GLU A 14 17.78 -21.39 -9.83
CA GLU A 14 17.48 -20.32 -8.86
C GLU A 14 18.22 -20.54 -7.55
N ALA A 15 18.14 -21.74 -6.96
CA ALA A 15 18.84 -22.06 -5.72
C ALA A 15 20.36 -21.96 -5.87
N ALA A 16 20.93 -22.46 -6.96
CA ALA A 16 22.36 -22.34 -7.24
C ALA A 16 22.82 -20.88 -7.44
N ALA A 17 21.99 -20.07 -8.08
CA ALA A 17 22.25 -18.66 -8.30
C ALA A 17 22.23 -17.84 -6.99
N ARG A 18 21.32 -18.17 -6.10
CA ARG A 18 21.18 -17.50 -4.79
C ARG A 18 22.32 -17.85 -3.85
N HIS A 19 22.72 -19.12 -3.81
CA HIS A 19 23.83 -19.61 -2.96
C HIS A 19 25.21 -19.44 -3.57
N LEU A 20 25.33 -19.20 -4.87
CA LEU A 20 26.58 -19.28 -5.64
C LEU A 20 27.34 -20.60 -5.35
N SER A 21 26.57 -21.68 -5.13
CA SER A 21 27.09 -23.00 -4.71
C SER A 21 26.14 -24.14 -5.09
N PHE A 22 26.60 -25.06 -5.92
CA PHE A 22 25.82 -26.28 -6.22
C PHE A 22 25.61 -27.19 -5.00
N LYS A 23 26.58 -27.19 -4.07
CA LYS A 23 26.48 -27.98 -2.83
C LYS A 23 25.39 -27.44 -1.90
N LEU A 24 25.33 -26.14 -1.70
CA LEU A 24 24.30 -25.51 -0.86
C LEU A 24 22.92 -25.59 -1.51
N ALA A 25 22.82 -25.37 -2.81
CA ALA A 25 21.59 -25.57 -3.56
C ALA A 25 21.06 -27.01 -3.47
N ALA A 26 21.95 -27.99 -3.53
CA ALA A 26 21.61 -29.41 -3.38
C ALA A 26 21.07 -29.72 -1.98
N ALA A 27 21.70 -29.18 -0.94
CA ALA A 27 21.25 -29.32 0.44
C ALA A 27 19.84 -28.73 0.64
N GLU A 28 19.58 -27.52 0.10
CA GLU A 28 18.27 -26.88 0.17
C GLU A 28 17.18 -27.66 -0.56
N LEU A 29 17.50 -28.16 -1.75
CA LEU A 29 16.53 -28.89 -2.59
C LEU A 29 16.40 -30.38 -2.20
N CYS A 30 17.12 -30.84 -1.18
CA CYS A 30 17.17 -32.24 -0.75
C CYS A 30 17.55 -33.20 -1.87
N VAL A 31 18.53 -32.85 -2.69
CA VAL A 31 19.07 -33.65 -3.80
C VAL A 31 20.59 -33.73 -3.73
N THR A 32 21.21 -34.51 -4.65
CA THR A 32 22.69 -34.58 -4.73
C THR A 32 23.26 -33.39 -5.54
N PRO A 33 24.50 -32.93 -5.28
CA PRO A 33 25.15 -31.91 -6.08
C PRO A 33 25.28 -32.26 -7.57
N GLY A 34 25.45 -33.55 -7.89
CA GLY A 34 25.45 -34.07 -9.27
C GLY A 34 24.10 -33.90 -9.96
N ALA A 35 22.99 -34.05 -9.21
CA ALA A 35 21.65 -33.83 -9.76
C ALA A 35 21.43 -32.35 -10.10
N VAL A 36 21.82 -31.42 -9.20
CA VAL A 36 21.77 -29.97 -9.45
C VAL A 36 22.59 -29.63 -10.68
N SER A 37 23.85 -30.10 -10.77
CA SER A 37 24.73 -29.84 -11.93
C SER A 37 24.12 -30.34 -13.23
N ARG A 38 23.49 -31.53 -13.23
CA ARG A 38 22.81 -32.09 -14.40
C ARG A 38 21.58 -31.28 -14.80
N HIS A 39 20.75 -30.85 -13.83
CA HIS A 39 19.59 -30.02 -14.11
C HIS A 39 19.98 -28.68 -14.73
N ILE A 40 21.04 -28.05 -14.22
CA ILE A 40 21.56 -26.79 -14.77
C ILE A 40 22.17 -27.00 -16.15
N GLY A 41 22.95 -28.07 -16.35
CA GLY A 41 23.51 -28.37 -17.67
C GLY A 41 22.44 -28.61 -18.75
N ASN A 42 21.35 -29.31 -18.39
CA ASN A 42 20.21 -29.49 -19.30
C ASN A 42 19.52 -28.15 -19.60
N LEU A 43 19.37 -27.28 -18.61
CA LEU A 43 18.77 -25.94 -18.80
C LEU A 43 19.64 -25.08 -19.71
N GLU A 44 20.96 -25.06 -19.50
CA GLU A 44 21.92 -24.33 -20.33
C GLU A 44 21.91 -24.87 -21.78
N HIS A 45 21.78 -26.17 -21.94
CA HIS A 45 21.66 -26.81 -23.26
C HIS A 45 20.36 -26.40 -23.97
N ASP A 46 19.23 -26.46 -23.28
CA ASP A 46 17.91 -26.06 -23.83
C ASP A 46 17.86 -24.59 -24.22
N LEU A 47 18.55 -23.71 -23.44
CA LEU A 47 18.63 -22.28 -23.70
C LEU A 47 19.73 -21.89 -24.72
N GLY A 48 20.61 -22.83 -25.06
CA GLY A 48 21.74 -22.58 -25.97
C GLY A 48 22.81 -21.62 -25.43
N THR A 49 22.81 -21.36 -24.10
CA THR A 49 23.76 -20.45 -23.46
C THR A 49 24.11 -20.87 -22.04
N SER A 50 25.34 -20.55 -21.60
CA SER A 50 25.77 -20.82 -20.23
C SER A 50 25.20 -19.75 -19.29
N LEU A 51 24.63 -20.20 -18.15
CA LEU A 51 24.11 -19.34 -17.10
C LEU A 51 25.13 -19.13 -15.97
N PHE A 52 26.08 -20.07 -15.82
CA PHE A 52 27.18 -20.00 -14.86
C PHE A 52 28.55 -20.07 -15.55
N THR A 53 29.49 -19.32 -14.98
CA THR A 53 30.93 -19.52 -15.19
C THR A 53 31.45 -20.36 -14.04
N ARG A 54 32.21 -21.46 -14.36
CA ARG A 54 32.75 -22.38 -13.37
C ARG A 54 34.25 -22.11 -13.16
N HIS A 55 34.59 -21.79 -11.92
CA HIS A 55 35.98 -21.70 -11.48
C HIS A 55 36.37 -22.87 -10.60
N ASN A 56 37.65 -23.14 -10.39
CA ASN A 56 38.10 -24.32 -9.61
C ASN A 56 37.49 -24.49 -8.22
N ARG A 57 36.93 -23.46 -7.61
CA ARG A 57 36.29 -23.52 -6.25
C ARG A 57 35.05 -22.64 -6.12
N ALA A 58 34.57 -22.00 -7.17
CA ALA A 58 33.45 -21.10 -7.14
C ALA A 58 32.66 -21.16 -8.45
N ILE A 59 31.38 -20.77 -8.37
CA ILE A 59 30.52 -20.54 -9.52
C ILE A 59 30.07 -19.06 -9.47
N GLU A 60 29.99 -18.45 -10.64
CA GLU A 60 29.49 -17.09 -10.80
C GLU A 60 28.44 -17.07 -11.89
N LEU A 61 27.47 -16.16 -11.79
CA LEU A 61 26.49 -15.98 -12.85
C LEU A 61 27.12 -15.26 -14.04
N THR A 62 26.85 -15.76 -15.24
CA THR A 62 27.09 -15.02 -16.48
C THR A 62 26.11 -13.83 -16.56
N ARG A 63 26.35 -12.90 -17.49
CA ARG A 63 25.39 -11.82 -17.80
C ARG A 63 24.01 -12.37 -18.19
N HIS A 64 23.96 -13.45 -18.97
CA HIS A 64 22.71 -14.13 -19.32
C HIS A 64 22.06 -14.76 -18.08
N GLY A 65 22.84 -15.37 -17.19
CA GLY A 65 22.37 -15.92 -15.92
C GLY A 65 21.75 -14.87 -15.02
N GLN A 66 22.37 -13.70 -14.89
CA GLN A 66 21.83 -12.58 -14.10
C GLN A 66 20.48 -12.10 -14.63
N THR A 67 20.39 -11.86 -15.94
CA THR A 67 19.13 -11.42 -16.58
C THR A 67 18.04 -12.49 -16.45
N TYR A 68 18.39 -13.75 -16.66
CA TYR A 68 17.44 -14.86 -16.59
C TYR A 68 16.95 -15.11 -15.17
N LEU A 69 17.81 -14.92 -14.16
CA LEU A 69 17.46 -15.06 -12.74
C LEU A 69 16.32 -14.12 -12.33
N LEU A 70 16.31 -12.87 -12.80
CA LEU A 70 15.26 -11.91 -12.49
C LEU A 70 13.90 -12.41 -12.96
N GLY A 71 13.83 -12.91 -14.21
CA GLY A 71 12.59 -13.45 -14.77
C GLY A 71 12.12 -14.73 -14.07
N VAL A 72 13.07 -15.64 -13.71
CA VAL A 72 12.74 -16.89 -13.02
C VAL A 72 12.23 -16.61 -11.59
N ARG A 73 12.84 -15.66 -10.88
CA ARG A 73 12.36 -15.25 -9.53
C ARG A 73 10.96 -14.67 -9.59
N ASP A 74 10.69 -13.74 -10.50
CA ASP A 74 9.36 -13.17 -10.66
C ASP A 74 8.31 -14.27 -10.96
N ALA A 75 8.64 -15.20 -11.85
CA ALA A 75 7.77 -16.34 -12.16
C ALA A 75 7.51 -17.23 -10.93
N PHE A 76 8.52 -17.56 -10.13
CA PHE A 76 8.35 -18.36 -8.91
C PHE A 76 7.55 -17.62 -7.84
N GLU A 77 7.79 -16.35 -7.63
CA GLU A 77 6.97 -15.54 -6.72
C GLU A 77 5.49 -15.53 -7.13
N ARG A 78 5.19 -15.48 -8.42
CA ARG A 78 3.81 -15.58 -8.93
C ARG A 78 3.19 -16.95 -8.65
N VAL A 79 3.94 -18.04 -8.85
CA VAL A 79 3.46 -19.39 -8.54
C VAL A 79 3.27 -19.59 -7.05
N GLU A 80 4.19 -19.10 -6.22
CA GLU A 80 4.07 -19.14 -4.75
C GLU A 80 2.86 -18.36 -4.27
N ARG A 81 2.65 -17.15 -4.80
CA ARG A 81 1.45 -16.36 -4.53
C ARG A 81 0.20 -17.14 -4.91
N ALA A 82 0.07 -17.62 -6.13
CA ALA A 82 -1.10 -18.38 -6.58
C ALA A 82 -1.37 -19.62 -5.71
N THR A 83 -0.31 -20.29 -5.24
CA THR A 83 -0.44 -21.46 -4.35
C THR A 83 -0.87 -21.06 -2.93
N SER A 84 -0.28 -20.00 -2.39
CA SER A 84 -0.66 -19.42 -1.11
C SER A 84 -2.12 -18.96 -1.15
N ASP A 85 -2.48 -18.35 -2.24
CA ASP A 85 -3.78 -17.78 -2.51
C ASP A 85 -4.84 -18.89 -2.59
N LEU A 86 -4.58 -19.99 -3.28
CA LEU A 86 -5.47 -21.15 -3.28
C LEU A 86 -5.65 -21.74 -1.87
N ARG A 87 -4.56 -21.87 -1.11
CA ARG A 87 -4.62 -22.37 0.27
C ARG A 87 -5.40 -21.41 1.18
N SER A 88 -5.28 -20.14 0.97
CA SER A 88 -5.94 -19.11 1.77
C SER A 88 -7.38 -18.86 1.37
N THR A 89 -7.80 -19.23 0.14
CA THR A 89 -9.21 -19.24 -0.28
C THR A 89 -10.00 -20.34 0.46
N LEU A 90 -9.29 -21.38 0.93
CA LEU A 90 -9.85 -22.43 1.78
C LEU A 90 -9.98 -21.99 3.25
N ASP A 91 -9.40 -20.86 3.64
CA ASP A 91 -9.49 -20.35 5.00
C ASP A 91 -10.59 -19.27 5.08
N GLU A 92 -11.79 -19.72 5.44
CA GLU A 92 -12.99 -18.87 5.56
C GLU A 92 -12.80 -17.70 6.56
N ASN A 93 -11.79 -17.78 7.41
CA ASN A 93 -11.52 -16.80 8.46
C ASN A 93 -10.46 -15.74 8.09
N VAL A 94 -9.85 -15.80 6.92
CA VAL A 94 -8.91 -14.77 6.47
C VAL A 94 -9.63 -13.72 5.64
N LEU A 95 -9.65 -12.48 6.11
CA LEU A 95 -10.18 -11.31 5.42
C LEU A 95 -9.02 -10.53 4.76
N ARG A 96 -9.07 -10.38 3.43
CA ARG A 96 -8.09 -9.62 2.65
C ARG A 96 -8.64 -8.27 2.27
N LEU A 97 -7.96 -7.24 2.72
CA LEU A 97 -8.35 -5.85 2.53
C LEU A 97 -7.24 -5.08 1.81
N THR A 98 -7.62 -4.34 0.76
CA THR A 98 -6.73 -3.40 0.08
C THR A 98 -7.28 -1.98 0.21
N LEU A 99 -6.40 -1.00 0.48
CA LEU A 99 -6.81 0.39 0.64
C LEU A 99 -5.64 1.36 0.39
N PRO A 100 -5.91 2.67 0.21
CA PRO A 100 -4.85 3.67 0.07
C PRO A 100 -3.93 3.69 1.29
N PRO A 101 -2.59 3.83 1.11
CA PRO A 101 -1.62 3.77 2.22
C PRO A 101 -1.91 4.71 3.38
N THR A 102 -2.28 5.96 3.07
CA THR A 102 -2.60 6.96 4.11
C THR A 102 -3.85 6.59 4.89
N CYS A 103 -4.89 6.07 4.21
CA CYS A 103 -6.11 5.57 4.85
C CYS A 103 -5.79 4.38 5.78
N ALA A 104 -4.95 3.45 5.33
CA ALA A 104 -4.49 2.34 6.14
C ALA A 104 -3.82 2.83 7.43
N MET A 105 -2.78 3.65 7.28
CA MET A 105 -1.92 4.07 8.40
C MET A 105 -2.64 4.98 9.39
N ARG A 106 -3.41 5.96 8.89
CA ARG A 106 -3.96 7.04 9.70
C ARG A 106 -5.37 6.77 10.21
N TRP A 107 -6.12 5.91 9.53
CA TRP A 107 -7.53 5.72 9.88
C TRP A 107 -7.84 4.28 10.30
N LEU A 108 -7.45 3.29 9.50
CA LEU A 108 -7.84 1.90 9.76
C LEU A 108 -7.00 1.25 10.87
N VAL A 109 -5.67 1.28 10.76
CA VAL A 109 -4.76 0.57 11.67
C VAL A 109 -4.97 0.97 13.13
N PRO A 110 -5.15 2.26 13.50
CA PRO A 110 -5.44 2.64 14.88
C PRO A 110 -6.72 2.03 15.47
N ARG A 111 -7.67 1.63 14.60
CA ARG A 111 -8.99 1.07 14.97
C ARG A 111 -9.02 -0.45 14.99
N LEU A 112 -8.10 -1.13 14.30
CA LEU A 112 -8.11 -2.59 14.14
C LEU A 112 -8.08 -3.39 15.43
N ALA A 113 -7.52 -2.84 16.50
CA ALA A 113 -7.53 -3.48 17.79
C ALA A 113 -8.96 -3.77 18.28
N GLY A 114 -9.90 -2.85 18.01
CA GLY A 114 -11.33 -3.02 18.30
C GLY A 114 -11.95 -4.16 17.50
N PHE A 115 -11.63 -4.26 16.22
CA PHE A 115 -12.08 -5.37 15.38
C PHE A 115 -11.57 -6.71 15.88
N HIS A 116 -10.27 -6.80 16.15
CA HIS A 116 -9.64 -8.05 16.60
C HIS A 116 -10.16 -8.51 17.97
N THR A 117 -10.43 -7.58 18.87
CA THR A 117 -11.07 -7.88 20.18
C THR A 117 -12.48 -8.43 19.99
N ARG A 118 -13.25 -7.88 19.06
CA ARG A 118 -14.65 -8.29 18.81
C ARG A 118 -14.75 -9.59 18.00
N TYR A 119 -13.77 -9.85 17.12
CA TYR A 119 -13.76 -11.00 16.21
C TYR A 119 -12.37 -11.66 16.16
N PRO A 120 -11.93 -12.31 17.25
CA PRO A 120 -10.57 -12.86 17.37
C PRO A 120 -10.28 -13.99 16.38
N ASP A 121 -11.31 -14.68 15.89
CA ASP A 121 -11.18 -15.76 14.92
C ASP A 121 -10.94 -15.26 13.48
N ILE A 122 -11.09 -13.95 13.21
CA ILE A 122 -10.90 -13.40 11.87
C ILE A 122 -9.51 -12.76 11.77
N SER A 123 -8.66 -13.38 10.95
CA SER A 123 -7.35 -12.81 10.59
C SER A 123 -7.51 -11.78 9.48
N VAL A 124 -7.02 -10.56 9.68
CA VAL A 124 -7.06 -9.49 8.67
C VAL A 124 -5.69 -9.38 8.00
N ARG A 125 -5.67 -9.49 6.67
CA ARG A 125 -4.49 -9.23 5.84
C ARG A 125 -4.69 -7.92 5.09
N ILE A 126 -3.78 -6.98 5.28
CA ILE A 126 -3.85 -5.65 4.68
C ILE A 126 -2.76 -5.51 3.64
N SER A 127 -3.16 -5.08 2.45
CA SER A 127 -2.27 -4.57 1.41
C SER A 127 -2.64 -3.13 1.08
N THR A 128 -1.70 -2.37 0.56
CA THR A 128 -1.96 -0.97 0.20
C THR A 128 -1.71 -0.75 -1.29
N SER A 129 -2.62 0.03 -1.92
CA SER A 129 -2.50 0.45 -3.31
C SER A 129 -3.14 1.83 -3.49
N HIS A 130 -2.60 2.61 -4.42
CA HIS A 130 -3.24 3.83 -4.90
C HIS A 130 -4.16 3.57 -6.10
N GLU A 131 -3.96 2.43 -6.76
CA GLU A 131 -4.74 2.05 -7.93
C GLU A 131 -6.03 1.33 -7.50
N PRO A 132 -7.11 1.49 -8.26
CA PRO A 132 -8.33 0.71 -8.06
C PRO A 132 -8.05 -0.79 -8.09
N VAL A 133 -8.75 -1.54 -7.26
CA VAL A 133 -8.58 -3.00 -7.16
C VAL A 133 -9.34 -3.70 -8.28
N ASP A 134 -8.64 -4.49 -9.09
CA ASP A 134 -9.25 -5.47 -10.00
C ASP A 134 -9.54 -6.76 -9.21
N PHE A 135 -10.76 -6.89 -8.72
CA PHE A 135 -11.22 -8.07 -7.96
C PHE A 135 -11.23 -9.37 -8.77
N GLY A 136 -11.16 -9.29 -10.09
CA GLY A 136 -11.07 -10.47 -10.97
C GLY A 136 -9.66 -11.06 -11.02
N ARG A 137 -8.64 -10.25 -10.71
CA ARG A 137 -7.23 -10.65 -10.76
C ARG A 137 -6.55 -10.66 -9.40
N ALA A 138 -7.04 -9.84 -8.47
CA ALA A 138 -6.48 -9.71 -7.14
C ALA A 138 -7.26 -10.57 -6.15
N GLU A 139 -6.54 -11.26 -5.26
CA GLU A 139 -7.16 -11.97 -4.15
C GLU A 139 -7.47 -11.03 -3.00
N VAL A 140 -8.49 -10.22 -3.21
CA VAL A 140 -9.00 -9.23 -2.27
C VAL A 140 -10.46 -9.54 -1.98
N ASP A 141 -10.85 -9.48 -0.73
CA ASP A 141 -12.23 -9.67 -0.30
C ASP A 141 -12.97 -8.33 -0.25
N LEU A 142 -12.32 -7.30 0.28
CA LEU A 142 -12.80 -5.94 0.44
C LEU A 142 -11.75 -4.95 -0.01
N ALA A 143 -12.18 -3.81 -0.53
CA ALA A 143 -11.29 -2.67 -0.74
C ALA A 143 -11.91 -1.40 -0.15
N ILE A 144 -11.06 -0.49 0.36
CA ILE A 144 -11.46 0.90 0.54
C ILE A 144 -10.90 1.68 -0.64
N GLN A 145 -11.79 2.24 -1.45
CA GLN A 145 -11.45 3.02 -2.64
C GLN A 145 -11.69 4.50 -2.38
N TYR A 146 -10.81 5.34 -2.93
CA TYR A 146 -10.98 6.78 -2.99
C TYR A 146 -11.53 7.15 -4.36
N GLY A 147 -12.64 7.85 -4.40
CA GLY A 147 -13.33 8.21 -5.65
C GLY A 147 -14.61 9.00 -5.42
N THR A 148 -15.39 9.13 -6.49
CA THR A 148 -16.67 9.86 -6.49
C THR A 148 -17.90 8.94 -6.40
N GLY A 149 -17.69 7.61 -6.31
CA GLY A 149 -18.77 6.63 -6.27
C GLY A 149 -18.24 5.19 -6.24
N ILE A 150 -19.15 4.26 -6.45
CA ILE A 150 -18.91 2.82 -6.48
C ILE A 150 -19.12 2.34 -7.91
N ASP A 151 -18.17 1.58 -8.45
CA ASP A 151 -18.21 1.05 -9.81
C ASP A 151 -19.32 0.00 -9.99
N ASP A 152 -19.82 -0.09 -11.23
CA ASP A 152 -20.79 -1.12 -11.61
C ASP A 152 -20.23 -2.52 -11.36
N GLY A 153 -21.07 -3.40 -10.77
CA GLY A 153 -20.66 -4.77 -10.41
C GLY A 153 -20.17 -4.92 -8.98
N LEU A 154 -19.79 -3.84 -8.30
CA LEU A 154 -19.45 -3.85 -6.89
C LEU A 154 -20.67 -3.54 -6.01
N ALA A 155 -20.59 -3.95 -4.77
CA ALA A 155 -21.46 -3.56 -3.66
C ALA A 155 -20.61 -2.87 -2.61
N GLY A 156 -21.18 -1.89 -1.91
CA GLY A 156 -20.43 -1.20 -0.86
C GLY A 156 -21.16 0.01 -0.33
N ASP A 157 -20.51 0.70 0.60
CA ASP A 157 -21.02 1.86 1.30
C ASP A 157 -19.97 2.97 1.33
N ARG A 158 -20.42 4.22 1.32
CA ARG A 158 -19.57 5.37 1.57
C ARG A 158 -19.21 5.41 3.06
N LEU A 159 -17.94 5.40 3.38
CA LEU A 159 -17.45 5.49 4.77
C LEU A 159 -17.46 6.94 5.26
N PHE A 160 -16.83 7.83 4.49
CA PHE A 160 -16.78 9.26 4.81
C PHE A 160 -16.42 10.09 3.58
N ASP A 161 -16.78 11.36 3.66
CA ASP A 161 -16.48 12.37 2.66
C ASP A 161 -15.03 12.82 2.72
N GLU A 162 -14.51 13.32 1.61
CA GLU A 162 -13.25 14.05 1.65
C GLU A 162 -13.52 15.48 2.13
N VAL A 163 -12.95 15.78 3.29
CA VAL A 163 -12.90 17.13 3.86
C VAL A 163 -11.45 17.46 4.17
N LEU A 164 -10.90 18.41 3.44
CA LEU A 164 -9.51 18.82 3.58
C LEU A 164 -9.40 20.06 4.48
N VAL A 165 -8.49 20.00 5.44
CA VAL A 165 -8.24 21.07 6.41
C VAL A 165 -6.76 21.38 6.51
N PRO A 166 -6.35 22.67 6.70
CA PRO A 166 -4.99 23.00 7.03
C PRO A 166 -4.68 22.57 8.46
N VAL A 167 -3.52 21.95 8.67
CA VAL A 167 -3.08 21.51 10.00
C VAL A 167 -1.61 21.82 10.21
N CYS A 168 -1.25 22.19 11.44
CA CYS A 168 0.12 22.38 11.85
C CYS A 168 0.30 22.07 13.33
N ARG A 169 1.56 21.96 13.75
CA ARG A 169 1.91 21.91 15.18
C ARG A 169 1.55 23.25 15.85
N PRO A 170 0.93 23.26 17.06
CA PRO A 170 0.56 24.49 17.75
C PRO A 170 1.69 25.50 17.90
N ALA A 171 2.91 25.03 18.18
CA ALA A 171 4.09 25.87 18.35
C ALA A 171 4.47 26.70 17.10
N LEU A 172 4.05 26.24 15.89
CA LEU A 172 4.34 26.93 14.63
C LEU A 172 3.62 28.28 14.54
N LEU A 173 2.49 28.43 15.24
CA LEU A 173 1.71 29.67 15.24
C LEU A 173 2.33 30.78 16.06
N GLY A 174 3.41 30.52 16.83
CA GLY A 174 4.17 31.55 17.54
C GLY A 174 3.36 32.43 18.48
N GLY A 175 2.18 31.96 18.94
CA GLY A 175 1.27 32.74 19.79
C GLY A 175 0.26 33.60 19.01
N ILE A 176 0.18 33.49 17.68
CA ILE A 176 -0.87 34.15 16.89
C ILE A 176 -2.21 33.49 17.24
N ALA A 177 -3.08 34.25 17.91
CA ALA A 177 -4.37 33.74 18.40
C ALA A 177 -5.38 33.48 17.25
N GLN A 178 -5.30 34.26 16.17
CA GLN A 178 -6.18 34.19 15.02
C GLN A 178 -5.36 34.37 13.72
N PRO A 179 -4.72 33.32 13.24
CA PRO A 179 -3.97 33.38 11.99
C PRO A 179 -4.92 33.59 10.82
N ARG A 180 -4.50 34.36 9.83
CA ARG A 180 -5.22 34.58 8.57
C ARG A 180 -4.68 33.64 7.53
N ALA A 181 -5.43 33.43 6.42
CA ALA A 181 -5.00 32.59 5.32
C ALA A 181 -3.63 32.98 4.73
N GLN A 182 -3.33 34.29 4.67
CA GLN A 182 -2.03 34.81 4.24
C GLN A 182 -0.89 34.36 5.16
N ASP A 183 -1.11 34.39 6.46
CA ASP A 183 -0.08 34.02 7.46
C ASP A 183 0.32 32.53 7.30
N LEU A 184 -0.65 31.66 6.91
CA LEU A 184 -0.37 30.26 6.55
C LEU A 184 0.40 30.17 5.23
N ALA A 185 -0.02 30.94 4.22
CA ALA A 185 0.61 30.93 2.90
C ALA A 185 2.08 31.41 2.95
N ASP A 186 2.45 32.22 3.93
CA ASP A 186 3.82 32.68 4.20
C ASP A 186 4.68 31.65 4.95
N SER A 187 4.06 30.59 5.45
CA SER A 187 4.74 29.47 6.12
C SER A 187 5.36 28.51 5.11
N VAL A 188 6.11 27.50 5.59
CA VAL A 188 6.52 26.37 4.76
C VAL A 188 5.29 25.49 4.54
N LEU A 189 4.91 25.28 3.28
CA LEU A 189 3.75 24.46 2.91
C LEU A 189 4.20 23.03 2.63
N LEU A 190 3.51 22.08 3.26
CA LEU A 190 3.79 20.67 3.12
C LEU A 190 2.71 20.03 2.25
N HIS A 191 3.12 19.32 1.21
CA HIS A 191 2.16 18.61 0.36
C HIS A 191 2.72 17.34 -0.27
N SER A 192 1.82 16.49 -0.75
CA SER A 192 2.18 15.29 -1.47
C SER A 192 2.24 15.56 -2.97
N PHE A 193 3.27 15.04 -3.67
CA PHE A 193 3.33 15.15 -5.12
C PHE A 193 2.13 14.48 -5.82
N ARG A 194 1.44 13.54 -5.15
CA ARG A 194 0.22 12.92 -5.66
C ARG A 194 -1.01 13.81 -5.54
N ARG A 195 -0.91 14.93 -4.82
CA ARG A 195 -2.00 15.86 -4.54
C ARG A 195 -1.56 17.31 -4.76
N PRO A 196 -1.08 17.65 -5.96
CA PRO A 196 -0.48 18.97 -6.24
C PRO A 196 -1.50 20.11 -6.20
N HIS A 197 -2.79 19.79 -6.29
CA HIS A 197 -3.85 20.79 -6.35
C HIS A 197 -4.52 21.08 -5.01
N ASP A 198 -4.14 20.45 -3.91
CA ASP A 198 -4.81 20.66 -2.61
C ASP A 198 -4.61 22.08 -2.09
N TRP A 199 -3.38 22.60 -2.11
CA TRP A 199 -3.12 23.99 -1.70
C TRP A 199 -3.76 25.02 -2.62
N PRO A 200 -3.63 24.99 -3.95
CA PRO A 200 -4.33 25.92 -4.85
C PRO A 200 -5.84 25.95 -4.62
N ARG A 201 -6.49 24.79 -4.49
CA ARG A 201 -7.92 24.70 -4.21
C ARG A 201 -8.29 25.26 -2.84
N TRP A 202 -7.45 25.01 -1.83
CA TRP A 202 -7.69 25.56 -0.50
C TRP A 202 -7.52 27.09 -0.48
N PHE A 203 -6.54 27.65 -1.18
CA PHE A 203 -6.37 29.09 -1.33
C PHE A 203 -7.58 29.76 -1.98
N GLU A 204 -8.13 29.10 -3.00
CA GLU A 204 -9.38 29.56 -3.63
C GLU A 204 -10.53 29.58 -2.61
N ALA A 205 -10.73 28.51 -1.86
CA ALA A 205 -11.76 28.42 -0.81
C ALA A 205 -11.53 29.44 0.33
N ALA A 206 -10.28 29.76 0.64
CA ALA A 206 -9.90 30.73 1.65
C ALA A 206 -9.93 32.21 1.16
N GLY A 207 -10.30 32.44 -0.11
CA GLY A 207 -10.42 33.79 -0.68
C GLY A 207 -9.09 34.44 -1.09
N ILE A 208 -8.05 33.67 -1.32
CA ILE A 208 -6.71 34.13 -1.78
C ILE A 208 -6.22 33.33 -3.00
N PRO A 209 -7.00 33.25 -4.10
CA PRO A 209 -6.78 32.30 -5.22
C PRO A 209 -5.43 32.51 -5.94
N ASP A 210 -4.92 33.75 -6.00
CA ASP A 210 -3.71 34.08 -6.75
C ASP A 210 -2.42 33.90 -5.93
N ARG A 211 -2.52 33.33 -4.71
CA ARG A 211 -1.36 33.14 -3.86
C ARG A 211 -0.43 32.07 -4.42
N GLN A 212 0.82 32.45 -4.64
CA GLN A 212 1.87 31.53 -5.04
C GLN A 212 2.54 30.90 -3.82
N ILE A 213 2.96 29.63 -3.98
CA ILE A 213 3.71 28.91 -2.97
C ILE A 213 5.19 29.31 -3.11
N GLU A 214 5.72 30.01 -2.11
CA GLU A 214 7.11 30.48 -2.10
C GLU A 214 8.07 29.47 -1.45
N ARG A 215 7.57 28.73 -0.44
CA ARG A 215 8.35 27.74 0.31
C ARG A 215 7.54 26.47 0.47
N GLU A 216 8.09 25.37 0.00
CA GLU A 216 7.41 24.08 0.06
C GLU A 216 8.34 22.93 0.41
N ILE A 217 7.75 21.88 0.98
CA ILE A 217 8.37 20.55 1.06
C ILE A 217 7.39 19.56 0.46
N VAL A 218 7.83 18.81 -0.55
CA VAL A 218 7.01 17.83 -1.26
C VAL A 218 7.37 16.43 -0.79
N PHE A 219 6.37 15.69 -0.33
CA PHE A 219 6.49 14.30 0.12
C PHE A 219 5.87 13.35 -0.88
N GLU A 220 6.23 12.07 -0.79
CA GLU A 220 5.65 11.04 -1.64
C GLU A 220 4.15 10.82 -1.39
N ASN A 221 3.73 10.89 -0.12
CA ASN A 221 2.36 10.62 0.28
C ASN A 221 1.90 11.50 1.45
N SER A 222 0.57 11.57 1.63
CA SER A 222 -0.02 12.44 2.66
C SER A 222 0.27 11.99 4.10
N SER A 223 0.67 10.73 4.34
CA SER A 223 1.09 10.32 5.70
C SER A 223 2.37 11.00 6.13
N LEU A 224 3.35 11.10 5.22
CA LEU A 224 4.60 11.84 5.46
C LEU A 224 4.34 13.34 5.59
N THR A 225 3.41 13.87 4.78
CA THR A 225 3.00 15.29 4.87
C THR A 225 2.45 15.62 6.26
N VAL A 226 1.53 14.80 6.78
CA VAL A 226 0.96 15.00 8.13
C VAL A 226 2.02 14.78 9.20
N GLN A 227 2.93 13.80 9.04
CA GLN A 227 4.02 13.63 10.00
C GLN A 227 4.93 14.86 10.04
N GLY A 228 5.27 15.44 8.89
CA GLY A 228 6.03 16.69 8.81
C GLY A 228 5.35 17.85 9.56
N ALA A 229 4.01 17.95 9.50
CA ALA A 229 3.27 18.94 10.25
C ALA A 229 3.33 18.69 11.77
N ILE A 230 3.23 17.43 12.22
CA ILE A 230 3.39 17.03 13.64
C ILE A 230 4.79 17.41 14.14
N ASP A 231 5.82 17.18 13.32
CA ASP A 231 7.22 17.47 13.65
C ASP A 231 7.56 18.97 13.56
N GLY A 232 6.60 19.79 13.08
CA GLY A 232 6.73 21.26 13.04
C GLY A 232 7.49 21.79 11.84
N LEU A 233 7.61 21.04 10.75
CA LEU A 233 8.29 21.46 9.52
C LEU A 233 7.50 22.52 8.75
N GLY A 234 6.16 22.58 8.93
CA GLY A 234 5.30 23.52 8.22
C GLY A 234 3.83 23.23 8.42
N VAL A 235 3.01 23.80 7.53
CA VAL A 235 1.56 23.61 7.48
C VAL A 235 1.22 22.61 6.39
N ALA A 236 0.36 21.64 6.67
CA ALA A 236 -0.11 20.64 5.72
C ALA A 236 -1.60 20.79 5.42
N ILE A 237 -2.03 20.46 4.19
CA ILE A 237 -3.43 20.13 3.94
C ILE A 237 -3.62 18.65 4.19
N ALA A 238 -4.58 18.30 5.03
CA ALA A 238 -4.86 16.92 5.42
C ALA A 238 -6.36 16.61 5.38
N GLN A 239 -6.68 15.33 5.10
CA GLN A 239 -8.04 14.82 5.27
C GLN A 239 -8.40 14.82 6.75
N ALA A 240 -9.52 15.48 7.10
CA ALA A 240 -9.96 15.66 8.48
C ALA A 240 -10.08 14.33 9.26
N ALA A 241 -10.63 13.30 8.62
CA ALA A 241 -10.77 11.97 9.23
C ALA A 241 -9.41 11.33 9.61
N PHE A 242 -8.30 11.70 8.92
CA PHE A 242 -6.97 11.13 9.15
C PHE A 242 -6.15 11.86 10.22
N VAL A 243 -6.57 13.04 10.60
CA VAL A 243 -5.87 13.87 11.61
C VAL A 243 -6.67 14.09 12.88
N ARG A 244 -7.89 13.53 12.93
CA ARG A 244 -8.82 13.68 14.08
C ARG A 244 -8.18 13.35 15.42
N ASP A 245 -7.45 12.24 15.48
CA ASP A 245 -6.83 11.76 16.72
C ASP A 245 -5.62 12.65 17.12
N ASP A 246 -4.93 13.23 16.13
CA ASP A 246 -3.86 14.20 16.36
C ASP A 246 -4.40 15.55 16.85
N LEU A 247 -5.54 15.99 16.29
CA LEU A 247 -6.25 17.20 16.73
C LEU A 247 -6.78 17.05 18.16
N LYS A 248 -7.46 15.93 18.47
CA LYS A 248 -7.94 15.62 19.83
C LYS A 248 -6.80 15.52 20.85
N ALA A 249 -5.65 14.98 20.46
CA ALA A 249 -4.47 14.88 21.31
C ALA A 249 -3.65 16.17 21.42
N GLY A 250 -4.03 17.24 20.70
CA GLY A 250 -3.30 18.51 20.70
C GLY A 250 -1.93 18.46 20.01
N ARG A 251 -1.62 17.38 19.27
CA ARG A 251 -0.39 17.31 18.46
C ARG A 251 -0.46 18.22 17.25
N LEU A 252 -1.65 18.34 16.68
CA LEU A 252 -1.98 19.26 15.59
C LEU A 252 -3.10 20.21 16.03
N VAL A 253 -3.16 21.35 15.36
CA VAL A 253 -4.30 22.27 15.38
C VAL A 253 -4.72 22.57 13.96
N CYS A 254 -6.00 22.88 13.77
CA CYS A 254 -6.52 23.50 12.56
C CYS A 254 -6.48 25.02 12.76
N PRO A 255 -5.51 25.74 12.20
CA PRO A 255 -5.32 27.17 12.51
C PRO A 255 -6.41 28.06 11.92
N ILE A 256 -7.09 27.58 10.86
CA ILE A 256 -8.15 28.32 10.16
C ILE A 256 -9.28 27.35 9.85
N ASP A 257 -10.47 27.69 10.28
CA ASP A 257 -11.68 26.90 10.04
C ASP A 257 -12.28 27.22 8.65
N VAL A 258 -11.57 26.77 7.61
CA VAL A 258 -12.00 26.81 6.23
C VAL A 258 -11.84 25.40 5.65
N PRO A 259 -12.81 24.48 5.91
CA PRO A 259 -12.78 23.15 5.36
C PRO A 259 -13.07 23.17 3.84
N LEU A 260 -12.25 22.48 3.07
CA LEU A 260 -12.46 22.27 1.65
C LEU A 260 -13.21 20.94 1.45
N HIS A 261 -14.49 21.02 1.11
CA HIS A 261 -15.31 19.88 0.73
C HIS A 261 -15.11 19.57 -0.75
N THR A 262 -15.05 18.26 -1.08
CA THR A 262 -14.93 17.79 -2.46
C THR A 262 -16.02 16.77 -2.75
N ASP A 263 -16.21 16.43 -4.03
CA ASP A 263 -17.14 15.36 -4.44
C ASP A 263 -16.58 13.95 -4.17
N PHE A 264 -15.32 13.87 -3.77
CA PHE A 264 -14.66 12.61 -3.47
C PHE A 264 -15.00 12.10 -2.06
N GLY A 265 -14.78 10.81 -1.88
CA GLY A 265 -14.95 10.14 -0.59
C GLY A 265 -14.23 8.80 -0.56
N TYR A 266 -14.35 8.13 0.56
CA TYR A 266 -13.81 6.79 0.77
C TYR A 266 -14.95 5.80 0.84
N TYR A 267 -14.88 4.76 0.01
CA TYR A 267 -15.92 3.76 -0.16
C TYR A 267 -15.38 2.38 0.17
N LEU A 268 -16.06 1.66 1.05
CA LEU A 268 -15.80 0.24 1.26
C LEU A 268 -16.56 -0.54 0.19
N VAL A 269 -15.84 -1.33 -0.59
CA VAL A 269 -16.42 -2.06 -1.72
C VAL A 269 -16.01 -3.53 -1.74
N CYS A 270 -16.86 -4.39 -2.30
CA CYS A 270 -16.56 -5.78 -2.60
C CYS A 270 -17.38 -6.26 -3.81
N PRO A 271 -17.00 -7.38 -4.46
CA PRO A 271 -17.85 -8.04 -5.44
C PRO A 271 -19.21 -8.44 -4.85
N LYS A 272 -20.29 -8.23 -5.61
CA LYS A 272 -21.67 -8.50 -5.14
C LYS A 272 -21.87 -9.93 -4.64
N GLU A 273 -21.19 -10.91 -5.26
CA GLU A 273 -21.25 -12.32 -4.88
C GLU A 273 -20.61 -12.63 -3.53
N LYS A 274 -19.65 -11.79 -3.08
CA LYS A 274 -18.94 -11.98 -1.79
C LYS A 274 -19.70 -11.38 -0.59
N THR A 275 -20.71 -10.55 -0.80
CA THR A 275 -21.43 -9.83 0.27
C THR A 275 -22.06 -10.75 1.33
N ARG A 276 -22.35 -12.02 0.98
CA ARG A 276 -22.94 -13.01 1.88
C ARG A 276 -21.93 -13.68 2.81
N GLN A 277 -20.64 -13.55 2.57
CA GLN A 277 -19.59 -14.16 3.39
C GLN A 277 -19.61 -13.56 4.80
N LYS A 278 -19.56 -14.42 5.83
CA LYS A 278 -19.63 -14.01 7.24
C LYS A 278 -18.54 -12.98 7.60
N LYS A 279 -17.30 -13.24 7.21
CA LYS A 279 -16.15 -12.35 7.50
C LYS A 279 -16.34 -10.94 6.92
N ILE A 280 -16.90 -10.85 5.70
CA ILE A 280 -17.17 -9.58 5.01
C ILE A 280 -18.26 -8.80 5.74
N ARG A 281 -19.39 -9.44 6.02
CA ARG A 281 -20.50 -8.80 6.73
C ARG A 281 -20.11 -8.27 8.12
N LEU A 282 -19.32 -9.04 8.86
CA LEU A 282 -18.86 -8.64 10.19
C LEU A 282 -17.91 -7.43 10.10
N PHE A 283 -17.00 -7.41 9.12
CA PHE A 283 -16.12 -6.29 8.91
C PHE A 283 -16.87 -5.04 8.42
N GLN A 284 -17.81 -5.20 7.48
CA GLN A 284 -18.67 -4.09 7.01
C GLN A 284 -19.46 -3.44 8.14
N ALA A 285 -20.09 -4.25 9.00
CA ALA A 285 -20.83 -3.73 10.14
C ALA A 285 -19.93 -2.97 11.11
N TRP A 286 -18.77 -3.55 11.45
CA TRP A 286 -17.81 -2.91 12.36
C TRP A 286 -17.25 -1.60 11.79
N ILE A 287 -16.83 -1.58 10.53
CA ILE A 287 -16.19 -0.40 9.94
C ILE A 287 -17.20 0.74 9.71
N ALA A 288 -18.48 0.41 9.47
CA ALA A 288 -19.55 1.39 9.40
C ALA A 288 -19.78 2.07 10.75
N ASP A 289 -19.75 1.29 11.87
CA ASP A 289 -19.82 1.83 13.23
C ASP A 289 -18.63 2.80 13.48
N GLU A 290 -17.41 2.41 13.09
CA GLU A 290 -16.20 3.23 13.24
C GLU A 290 -16.23 4.52 12.39
N ALA A 291 -16.80 4.44 11.18
CA ALA A 291 -16.94 5.58 10.28
C ALA A 291 -18.02 6.56 10.77
N SER A 292 -19.08 6.05 11.41
CA SER A 292 -20.21 6.84 11.92
C SER A 292 -19.95 7.45 13.30
N ALA A 293 -18.85 7.07 13.97
CA ALA A 293 -18.50 7.63 15.27
C ALA A 293 -18.34 9.17 15.15
N PRO A 294 -18.98 9.97 16.03
CA PRO A 294 -19.06 11.42 15.89
C PRO A 294 -17.67 12.05 15.75
N HIS A 295 -17.57 12.91 14.76
CA HIS A 295 -16.36 13.63 14.34
C HIS A 295 -15.90 14.68 15.34
#